data_cd216b8a561b835e005ed5e5d46a97fa
#
_entry.id   cd216b8a561b835e005ed5e5d46a97fa
#
_cell.length_a   1.000
_cell.length_b   1.000
_cell.length_c   1.000
_cell.angle_alpha   90.00
_cell.angle_beta   90.00
_cell.angle_gamma   90.00
#
_symmetry.space_group_name_H-M   'P 1'
#
loop_
_entity.id
_entity.type
_entity.pdbx_description
1 polymer ?
#
loop_
_entity_poly.entity_id
_entity_poly.type
_entity_poly.pdbx_seq_one_letter_code
_entity_poly.pdbx_strand_id
1 'polypeptide(L)'
;MPSIGVPNASWIVVAACAVATTGIISAGSRPADPEQELTLRPTLVTASRYKFDPPRIEVIQDDLVRIDLKTTDIAHSFTIDAYRIAKRVGPGQPVTFEFRADKIGTFPFYCNLQIDDGCRQMRGVLVVRARK
;
A
#
# COMPACT_ATOMS: atom_id res chain seq x y z
N MET A 1 77.31 48.84 11.12
CA MET A 1 75.91 48.50 11.26
C MET A 1 75.77 47.07 10.80
N PRO A 2 75.55 46.23 11.68
CA PRO A 2 75.29 44.87 11.27
C PRO A 2 73.95 44.85 10.56
N SER A 3 74.02 44.54 9.33
CA SER A 3 72.80 44.15 8.69
C SER A 3 72.44 42.81 9.25
N ILE A 4 71.42 42.82 9.96
CA ILE A 4 70.85 41.63 10.47
C ILE A 4 70.32 40.91 9.25
N GLY A 5 71.07 40.02 8.72
CA GLY A 5 70.48 39.10 7.79
C GLY A 5 69.40 38.32 8.48
N VAL A 6 68.23 38.66 8.15
CA VAL A 6 67.10 37.86 8.57
C VAL A 6 67.39 36.47 8.01
N PRO A 7 67.50 35.49 8.84
CA PRO A 7 67.59 34.18 8.31
C PRO A 7 66.26 33.99 7.55
N ASN A 8 66.44 33.84 6.32
CA ASN A 8 65.34 33.25 5.57
C ASN A 8 65.07 31.93 6.23
N ALA A 9 64.27 32.00 7.13
CA ALA A 9 63.55 30.80 7.52
C ALA A 9 62.86 30.36 6.26
N SER A 10 63.56 29.60 5.52
CA SER A 10 62.91 28.75 4.58
C SER A 10 61.99 27.92 5.42
N TRP A 11 60.91 28.46 5.61
CA TRP A 11 59.85 27.69 6.03
C TRP A 11 59.57 26.77 4.87
N ILE A 12 60.36 25.77 4.84
CA ILE A 12 59.85 24.58 4.23
C ILE A 12 58.70 24.22 5.10
N VAL A 13 57.64 24.84 4.83
CA VAL A 13 56.37 24.24 5.14
C VAL A 13 56.42 22.97 4.35
N VAL A 14 56.96 21.99 4.97
CA VAL A 14 56.57 20.67 4.62
C VAL A 14 55.09 20.70 4.90
N ALA A 15 54.37 21.10 3.92
CA ALA A 15 53.01 20.73 3.88
C ALA A 15 53.08 19.22 3.94
N ALA A 16 53.02 18.73 5.14
CA ALA A 16 52.60 17.39 5.31
C ALA A 16 51.29 17.36 4.54
N CYS A 17 51.37 16.92 3.33
CA CYS A 17 50.20 16.39 2.70
C CYS A 17 49.76 15.29 3.63
N ALA A 18 49.01 15.68 4.62
CA ALA A 18 48.06 14.79 5.16
C ALA A 18 47.25 14.41 3.94
N VAL A 19 47.66 13.36 3.33
CA VAL A 19 46.77 12.64 2.47
C VAL A 19 45.67 12.24 3.42
N ALA A 20 44.76 13.14 3.59
CA ALA A 20 43.47 12.74 4.03
C ALA A 20 43.05 11.75 2.95
N THR A 21 43.39 10.54 3.17
CA THR A 21 42.62 9.48 2.58
C THR A 21 41.22 9.71 3.11
N THR A 22 40.55 10.59 2.42
CA THR A 22 39.13 10.63 2.49
C THR A 22 38.76 9.26 2.06
N GLY A 23 38.66 8.40 3.05
CA GLY A 23 37.97 7.16 2.82
C GLY A 23 36.63 7.59 2.28
N ILE A 24 36.47 7.45 0.99
CA ILE A 24 35.16 7.49 0.40
C ILE A 24 34.49 6.33 1.09
N ILE A 25 33.83 6.66 2.16
CA ILE A 25 32.78 5.78 2.65
C ILE A 25 31.81 5.78 1.49
N SER A 26 32.08 4.89 0.57
CA SER A 26 31.04 4.46 -0.33
C SER A 26 29.98 3.95 0.62
N ALA A 27 29.09 4.84 1.01
CA ALA A 27 27.84 4.44 1.54
C ALA A 27 27.25 3.57 0.45
N GLY A 28 27.52 2.27 0.56
CA GLY A 28 26.89 1.32 -0.30
C GLY A 28 25.41 1.63 -0.19
N SER A 29 24.87 2.21 -1.24
CA SER A 29 23.44 2.29 -1.38
C SER A 29 23.03 0.85 -1.27
N ARG A 30 22.54 0.46 -0.09
CA ARG A 30 21.78 -0.76 0.00
C ARG A 30 20.79 -0.63 -1.13
N PRO A 31 20.71 -1.59 -2.06
CA PRO A 31 19.56 -1.62 -2.93
C PRO A 31 18.42 -1.49 -1.96
N ALA A 32 17.66 -0.41 -2.07
CA ALA A 32 16.42 -0.29 -1.34
C ALA A 32 15.76 -1.65 -1.56
N ASP A 33 15.57 -2.42 -0.47
CA ASP A 33 14.74 -3.61 -0.57
C ASP A 33 13.59 -3.15 -1.42
N PRO A 34 13.21 -3.85 -2.49
CA PRO A 34 12.09 -3.42 -3.28
C PRO A 34 10.98 -3.22 -2.28
N GLU A 35 10.88 -2.00 -1.84
CA GLU A 35 9.86 -1.55 -0.94
C GLU A 35 8.63 -2.05 -1.63
N GLN A 36 8.02 -3.06 -1.03
CA GLN A 36 6.90 -3.75 -1.65
C GLN A 36 5.88 -2.65 -1.85
N GLU A 37 5.95 -2.05 -3.01
CA GLU A 37 5.06 -0.98 -3.39
C GLU A 37 3.66 -1.55 -3.20
N LEU A 38 3.00 -1.09 -2.13
CA LEU A 38 1.65 -1.50 -1.84
C LEU A 38 0.82 -1.12 -3.05
N THR A 39 0.58 -2.09 -3.90
CA THR A 39 -0.17 -1.85 -5.11
C THR A 39 -1.61 -1.59 -4.71
N LEU A 40 -2.05 -0.36 -4.89
CA LEU A 40 -3.45 -0.01 -4.72
C LEU A 40 -4.27 -0.66 -5.84
N ARG A 41 -5.24 -1.48 -5.44
CA ARG A 41 -6.16 -2.16 -6.35
C ARG A 41 -7.54 -1.56 -6.22
N PRO A 42 -7.87 -0.54 -7.02
CA PRO A 42 -9.23 -0.01 -7.04
C PRO A 42 -10.17 -1.00 -7.71
N THR A 43 -11.27 -1.27 -7.09
CA THR A 43 -12.32 -2.16 -7.59
C THR A 43 -13.67 -1.51 -7.41
N LEU A 44 -14.37 -1.28 -8.50
CA LEU A 44 -15.74 -0.83 -8.46
C LEU A 44 -16.66 -2.04 -8.23
N VAL A 45 -17.47 -1.98 -7.19
CA VAL A 45 -18.48 -3.00 -6.89
C VAL A 45 -19.85 -2.36 -6.95
N THR A 46 -20.69 -2.89 -7.80
CA THR A 46 -22.08 -2.48 -7.92
C THR A 46 -22.98 -3.52 -7.27
N ALA A 47 -23.74 -3.10 -6.29
CA ALA A 47 -24.79 -3.91 -5.68
C ALA A 47 -26.13 -3.64 -6.34
N SER A 48 -26.88 -4.66 -6.61
CA SER A 48 -28.25 -4.57 -7.13
C SER A 48 -29.05 -5.78 -6.65
N ARG A 49 -30.34 -5.78 -6.87
CA ARG A 49 -31.20 -6.93 -6.51
C ARG A 49 -30.89 -8.12 -7.40
N TYR A 50 -30.36 -9.15 -6.95
CA TYR A 50 -29.79 -9.55 -5.67
C TYR A 50 -28.42 -10.12 -5.94
N LYS A 51 -27.52 -9.28 -6.42
CA LYS A 51 -26.19 -9.67 -6.86
C LYS A 51 -25.17 -8.56 -6.60
N PHE A 52 -23.93 -8.98 -6.54
CA PHE A 52 -22.76 -8.09 -6.66
C PHE A 52 -22.15 -8.21 -8.05
N ASP A 53 -21.71 -7.09 -8.59
CA ASP A 53 -20.98 -7.05 -9.86
C ASP A 53 -19.66 -6.27 -9.65
N PRO A 54 -18.51 -6.91 -9.78
CA PRO A 54 -18.29 -8.32 -10.09
C PRO A 54 -18.59 -9.24 -8.88
N PRO A 55 -19.03 -10.49 -9.12
CA PRO A 55 -19.27 -11.46 -8.04
C PRO A 55 -17.98 -12.11 -7.52
N ARG A 56 -16.88 -11.90 -8.21
CA ARG A 56 -15.57 -12.42 -7.86
C ARG A 56 -14.52 -11.33 -7.96
N ILE A 57 -13.78 -11.12 -6.88
CA ILE A 57 -12.68 -10.17 -6.80
C ILE A 57 -11.40 -10.96 -6.54
N GLU A 58 -10.39 -10.81 -7.39
CA GLU A 58 -9.09 -11.44 -7.20
C GLU A 58 -8.03 -10.38 -6.94
N VAL A 59 -7.25 -10.59 -5.90
CA VAL A 59 -6.14 -9.75 -5.48
C VAL A 59 -4.94 -10.59 -5.09
N ILE A 60 -3.78 -9.96 -4.97
CA ILE A 60 -2.56 -10.59 -4.50
C ILE A 60 -2.38 -10.29 -3.01
N GLN A 61 -1.82 -11.23 -2.29
CA GLN A 61 -1.49 -11.05 -0.88
C GLN A 61 -0.73 -9.74 -0.66
N ASP A 62 -1.11 -9.02 0.37
CA ASP A 62 -0.57 -7.72 0.79
C ASP A 62 -0.91 -6.54 -0.13
N ASP A 63 -1.72 -6.73 -1.16
CA ASP A 63 -2.26 -5.60 -1.89
C ASP A 63 -3.16 -4.74 -0.98
N LEU A 64 -3.09 -3.44 -1.18
CA LEU A 64 -4.07 -2.52 -0.61
C LEU A 64 -5.28 -2.49 -1.54
N VAL A 65 -6.38 -3.03 -1.10
CA VAL A 65 -7.61 -3.12 -1.89
C VAL A 65 -8.51 -1.95 -1.55
N ARG A 66 -8.88 -1.20 -2.57
CA ARG A 66 -9.86 -0.13 -2.45
C ARG A 66 -11.15 -0.57 -3.12
N ILE A 67 -12.22 -0.54 -2.37
CA ILE A 67 -13.56 -0.85 -2.88
C ILE A 67 -14.35 0.44 -3.01
N ASP A 68 -14.79 0.72 -4.22
CA ASP A 68 -15.77 1.76 -4.50
C ASP A 68 -17.13 1.08 -4.67
N LEU A 69 -17.93 1.12 -3.62
CA LEU A 69 -19.21 0.42 -3.53
C LEU A 69 -20.36 1.36 -3.84
N LYS A 70 -21.22 0.95 -4.75
CA LYS A 70 -22.46 1.66 -5.07
C LYS A 70 -23.63 0.70 -5.24
N THR A 71 -24.84 1.24 -5.15
CA THR A 71 -26.06 0.50 -5.49
C THR A 71 -26.83 1.22 -6.59
N THR A 72 -27.55 0.45 -7.39
CA THR A 72 -28.40 0.98 -8.47
C THR A 72 -29.88 0.99 -8.13
N ASP A 73 -30.27 0.39 -7.01
CA ASP A 73 -31.67 0.21 -6.66
C ASP A 73 -31.97 0.52 -5.18
N ILE A 74 -31.76 -0.40 -4.29
CA ILE A 74 -32.07 -0.27 -2.86
C ILE A 74 -30.78 -0.32 -2.02
N ALA A 75 -30.92 -0.11 -0.72
CA ALA A 75 -29.81 -0.28 0.19
C ALA A 75 -29.33 -1.74 0.23
N HIS A 76 -28.04 -1.93 0.22
CA HIS A 76 -27.36 -3.21 0.37
C HIS A 76 -26.21 -3.06 1.36
N SER A 77 -25.62 -4.17 1.76
CA SER A 77 -24.36 -4.15 2.49
C SER A 77 -23.32 -5.02 1.82
N PHE A 78 -22.07 -4.73 2.13
CA PHE A 78 -20.92 -5.50 1.70
C PHE A 78 -20.15 -5.92 2.95
N THR A 79 -20.18 -7.20 3.25
CA THR A 79 -19.61 -7.75 4.48
C THR A 79 -18.62 -8.85 4.15
N ILE A 80 -17.41 -8.71 4.67
CA ILE A 80 -16.34 -9.74 4.61
C ILE A 80 -15.92 -10.03 6.05
N ASP A 81 -16.36 -11.14 6.60
CA ASP A 81 -16.09 -11.49 8.01
C ASP A 81 -14.61 -11.66 8.30
N ALA A 82 -13.87 -12.27 7.37
CA ALA A 82 -12.44 -12.51 7.53
C ALA A 82 -11.62 -11.23 7.74
N TYR A 83 -12.09 -10.11 7.23
CA TYR A 83 -11.46 -8.79 7.37
C TYR A 83 -12.22 -7.84 8.28
N ARG A 84 -13.26 -8.32 8.94
CA ARG A 84 -14.13 -7.53 9.83
C ARG A 84 -14.68 -6.27 9.16
N ILE A 85 -15.05 -6.41 7.90
CA ILE A 85 -15.62 -5.33 7.10
C ILE A 85 -17.12 -5.52 7.01
N ALA A 86 -17.87 -4.47 7.33
CA ALA A 86 -19.30 -4.38 7.11
C ALA A 86 -19.63 -2.96 6.70
N LYS A 87 -19.99 -2.77 5.45
CA LYS A 87 -20.32 -1.46 4.88
C LYS A 87 -21.73 -1.47 4.29
N ARG A 88 -22.48 -0.46 4.63
CA ARG A 88 -23.82 -0.24 4.06
C ARG A 88 -23.73 0.80 2.96
N VAL A 89 -24.41 0.55 1.86
CA VAL A 89 -24.52 1.47 0.73
C VAL A 89 -26.00 1.72 0.44
N GLY A 90 -26.36 2.98 0.24
CA GLY A 90 -27.69 3.41 -0.16
C GLY A 90 -27.72 4.03 -1.55
N PRO A 91 -28.90 4.14 -2.17
CA PRO A 91 -29.06 4.80 -3.45
C PRO A 91 -28.55 6.24 -3.39
N GLY A 92 -27.68 6.62 -4.35
CA GLY A 92 -27.08 7.96 -4.39
C GLY A 92 -26.04 8.25 -3.31
N GLN A 93 -25.67 7.26 -2.51
CA GLN A 93 -24.69 7.38 -1.42
C GLN A 93 -23.60 6.31 -1.55
N PRO A 94 -22.70 6.43 -2.53
CA PRO A 94 -21.60 5.48 -2.69
C PRO A 94 -20.66 5.53 -1.48
N VAL A 95 -20.03 4.39 -1.20
CA VAL A 95 -19.11 4.22 -0.08
C VAL A 95 -17.78 3.73 -0.61
N THR A 96 -16.70 4.37 -0.19
CA THR A 96 -15.35 3.95 -0.51
C THR A 96 -14.66 3.50 0.76
N PHE A 97 -13.97 2.37 0.72
CA PHE A 97 -13.15 1.89 1.83
C PHE A 97 -11.95 1.09 1.32
N GLU A 98 -10.96 0.97 2.17
CA GLU A 98 -9.71 0.28 1.86
C GLU A 98 -9.40 -0.76 2.93
N PHE A 99 -8.76 -1.84 2.52
CA PHE A 99 -8.22 -2.85 3.43
C PHE A 99 -7.01 -3.54 2.81
N ARG A 100 -6.16 -4.09 3.65
CA ARG A 100 -5.03 -4.88 3.21
C ARG A 100 -5.41 -6.34 3.11
N ALA A 101 -5.18 -6.94 1.95
CA ALA A 101 -5.46 -8.36 1.71
C ALA A 101 -4.31 -9.24 2.24
N ASP A 102 -4.15 -9.30 3.55
CA ASP A 102 -3.02 -9.97 4.22
C ASP A 102 -3.18 -11.48 4.37
N LYS A 103 -4.38 -12.01 4.13
CA LYS A 103 -4.71 -13.43 4.30
C LYS A 103 -4.92 -14.11 2.97
N ILE A 104 -4.15 -15.15 2.69
CA ILE A 104 -4.35 -15.99 1.49
C ILE A 104 -5.59 -16.84 1.67
N GLY A 105 -6.37 -16.99 0.63
CA GLY A 105 -7.55 -17.84 0.62
C GLY A 105 -8.71 -17.28 -0.18
N THR A 106 -9.84 -17.93 -0.04
CA THR A 106 -11.11 -17.53 -0.63
C THR A 106 -12.07 -17.15 0.48
N PHE A 107 -12.56 -15.92 0.44
CA PHE A 107 -13.41 -15.37 1.47
C PHE A 107 -14.74 -14.94 0.87
N PRO A 108 -15.88 -15.39 1.40
CA PRO A 108 -17.16 -14.91 0.92
C PRO A 108 -17.38 -13.46 1.34
N PHE A 109 -18.03 -12.70 0.49
CA PHE A 109 -18.68 -11.46 0.88
C PHE A 109 -20.19 -11.54 0.59
N TYR A 110 -20.96 -10.83 1.36
CA TYR A 110 -22.40 -10.96 1.32
C TYR A 110 -23.13 -9.72 1.84
N CYS A 111 -24.41 -9.66 1.58
CA CYS A 111 -25.31 -8.67 2.17
C CYS A 111 -25.81 -9.18 3.53
N ASN A 112 -25.61 -8.39 4.58
CA ASN A 112 -26.05 -8.73 5.94
C ASN A 112 -27.30 -7.96 6.39
N LEU A 113 -27.88 -7.15 5.52
CA LEU A 113 -29.13 -6.49 5.80
C LEU A 113 -30.25 -7.52 5.71
N GLN A 114 -31.04 -7.63 6.76
CA GLN A 114 -32.14 -8.59 6.80
C GLN A 114 -33.46 -7.94 6.32
N ILE A 115 -33.37 -7.20 5.21
CA ILE A 115 -34.49 -6.47 4.66
C ILE A 115 -35.45 -7.41 3.93
N ASP A 116 -34.88 -8.40 3.23
CA ASP A 116 -35.60 -9.38 2.44
C ASP A 116 -34.76 -10.65 2.22
N ASP A 117 -35.40 -11.66 1.64
CA ASP A 117 -34.70 -12.93 1.37
C ASP A 117 -33.64 -12.82 0.28
N GLY A 118 -33.77 -11.87 -0.64
CA GLY A 118 -32.80 -11.65 -1.69
C GLY A 118 -31.46 -11.16 -1.16
N CYS A 119 -31.47 -10.26 -0.16
CA CYS A 119 -30.24 -9.82 0.50
C CYS A 119 -29.49 -11.00 1.13
N ARG A 120 -30.18 -11.94 1.73
CA ARG A 120 -29.57 -13.14 2.31
C ARG A 120 -28.88 -14.03 1.27
N GLN A 121 -29.32 -13.96 0.03
CA GLN A 121 -28.78 -14.76 -1.07
C GLN A 121 -27.67 -14.05 -1.86
N MET A 122 -27.50 -12.73 -1.66
CA MET A 122 -26.44 -11.96 -2.31
C MET A 122 -25.09 -12.37 -1.79
N ARG A 123 -24.30 -12.98 -2.63
CA ARG A 123 -22.96 -13.46 -2.29
C ARG A 123 -21.97 -13.25 -3.42
N GLY A 124 -20.74 -13.08 -3.05
CA GLY A 124 -19.59 -13.11 -3.93
C GLY A 124 -18.39 -13.67 -3.19
N VAL A 125 -17.25 -13.71 -3.85
CA VAL A 125 -16.01 -14.23 -3.28
C VAL A 125 -14.85 -13.28 -3.52
N LEU A 126 -14.07 -13.05 -2.49
CA LEU A 126 -12.76 -12.45 -2.57
C LEU A 126 -11.71 -13.55 -2.59
N VAL A 127 -10.88 -13.59 -3.60
CA VAL A 127 -9.76 -14.54 -3.73
C VAL A 127 -8.46 -13.78 -3.53
N VAL A 128 -7.72 -14.14 -2.51
CA VAL A 128 -6.40 -13.60 -2.24
C VAL A 128 -5.37 -14.66 -2.58
N ARG A 129 -4.59 -14.41 -3.61
CA ARG A 129 -3.52 -15.30 -4.06
C ARG A 129 -2.21 -14.97 -3.39
N ALA A 130 -1.39 -15.99 -3.17
CA ALA A 130 -0.04 -15.77 -2.67
C ALA A 130 0.75 -14.88 -3.63
N ARG A 131 1.56 -14.00 -3.07
CA ARG A 131 2.55 -13.25 -3.86
C ARG A 131 3.69 -14.20 -4.24
N LYS A 132 4.01 -14.22 -5.49
CA LYS A 132 5.15 -15.01 -6.03
C LYS A 132 6.46 -14.29 -5.79
#